data_bc22274133c74f713d1176650a43ddf9
#
_entry.id   bc22274133c74f713d1176650a43ddf9
#
_cell.length_a   1.000
_cell.length_b   1.000
_cell.length_c   1.000
_cell.angle_alpha   90.00
_cell.angle_beta   90.00
_cell.angle_gamma   90.00
#
_symmetry.space_group_name_H-M   'P 1'
#
loop_
_entity.id
_entity.type
_entity.pdbx_description
1 polymer ?
#
loop_
_entity_poly.entity_id
_entity_poly.type
_entity_poly.pdbx_seq_one_letter_code
_entity_poly.pdbx_strand_id
1 'polypeptide(L)'
;MSVVVKRDDKSAANVNSKQVAVYDNGIEQTIKNLTPDPSPARIVLLVDNSLTLRADIDKLEKATREFAYEIYEGDQLLIVGYDEEAEIVADWTDSAKSIEAALKGFRKKGQPHLFDALSAVVEQALSPLAGQKRAIVVISDGLDRGSKTTFEKALSELQTNDITVYTVQISDRTRGAIRRDVPKPKQVVEKLVEGTGGLVFSIDEAVEAAQSVCDELRKNRYVLSYVPSSVPYGEARRLLAVGDQGITIRSKSMQPPN
;
A
#
# COMPACT_ATOMS: atom_id res chain seq x y z
N MET A 1 -4.61 6.75 13.38
CA MET A 1 -4.61 6.21 11.99
C MET A 1 -3.86 7.15 11.05
N SER A 2 -3.20 6.59 10.06
CA SER A 2 -2.60 7.36 8.98
C SER A 2 -3.66 7.79 7.97
N VAL A 3 -3.58 9.03 7.50
CA VAL A 3 -4.44 9.56 6.43
C VAL A 3 -3.60 10.30 5.40
N VAL A 4 -4.02 10.28 4.17
CA VAL A 4 -3.48 11.12 3.11
C VAL A 4 -4.41 12.32 2.97
N VAL A 5 -3.86 13.52 2.99
CA VAL A 5 -4.62 14.77 2.86
C VAL A 5 -4.00 15.62 1.77
N LYS A 6 -4.77 15.92 0.74
CA LYS A 6 -4.34 16.77 -0.39
C LYS A 6 -5.29 17.92 -0.57
N ARG A 7 -4.75 19.11 -0.88
CA ARG A 7 -5.54 20.24 -1.37
C ARG A 7 -5.62 20.20 -2.88
N ASP A 8 -6.79 20.47 -3.43
CA ASP A 8 -7.02 20.46 -4.88
C ASP A 8 -6.24 21.59 -5.57
N ASP A 9 -6.01 22.70 -4.87
CA ASP A 9 -5.20 23.82 -5.33
C ASP A 9 -3.68 23.57 -5.25
N LYS A 10 -3.28 22.38 -4.82
CA LYS A 10 -1.87 21.96 -4.63
C LYS A 10 -1.08 22.86 -3.70
N SER A 11 -1.72 23.69 -2.88
CA SER A 11 -1.02 24.52 -1.91
C SER A 11 -0.36 23.68 -0.82
N ALA A 12 0.78 24.15 -0.32
CA ALA A 12 1.49 23.53 0.80
C ALA A 12 0.90 23.88 2.17
N ALA A 13 -0.26 24.58 2.22
CA ALA A 13 -0.89 24.97 3.48
C ALA A 13 -1.41 23.72 4.22
N ASN A 14 -1.04 23.60 5.49
CA ASN A 14 -1.50 22.51 6.34
C ASN A 14 -3.03 22.53 6.49
N VAL A 15 -3.61 21.34 6.50
CA VAL A 15 -5.03 21.14 6.81
C VAL A 15 -5.16 20.96 8.33
N ASN A 16 -6.12 21.65 8.94
CA ASN A 16 -6.40 21.53 10.36
C ASN A 16 -7.62 20.65 10.64
N SER A 17 -7.79 20.23 11.89
CA SER A 17 -8.86 19.29 12.29
C SER A 17 -10.29 19.82 12.08
N LYS A 18 -10.51 21.13 11.95
CA LYS A 18 -11.83 21.72 11.69
C LYS A 18 -12.27 21.57 10.22
N GLN A 19 -11.34 21.26 9.34
CA GLN A 19 -11.56 21.08 7.91
C GLN A 19 -11.76 19.59 7.54
N VAL A 20 -11.84 18.72 8.54
CA VAL A 20 -11.93 17.26 8.36
C VAL A 20 -12.99 16.71 9.29
N ALA A 21 -13.85 15.85 8.77
CA ALA A 21 -14.77 15.04 9.55
C ALA A 21 -14.37 13.55 9.48
N VAL A 22 -14.52 12.82 10.58
CA VAL A 22 -14.30 11.37 10.66
C VAL A 22 -15.56 10.70 11.16
N TYR A 23 -15.98 9.68 10.44
CA TYR A 23 -17.12 8.85 10.81
C TYR A 23 -16.64 7.43 11.14
N ASP A 24 -17.11 6.90 12.27
CA ASP A 24 -16.86 5.54 12.72
C ASP A 24 -18.21 4.85 12.87
N ASN A 25 -18.45 3.81 12.06
CA ASN A 25 -19.77 3.19 11.89
C ASN A 25 -20.91 4.21 11.60
N GLY A 26 -20.60 5.24 10.81
CA GLY A 26 -21.56 6.29 10.44
C GLY A 26 -21.79 7.38 11.51
N ILE A 27 -21.14 7.27 12.67
CA ILE A 27 -21.22 8.27 13.75
C ILE A 27 -20.02 9.21 13.64
N GLU A 28 -20.27 10.50 13.55
CA GLU A 28 -19.20 11.50 13.53
C GLU A 28 -18.41 11.50 14.84
N GLN A 29 -17.09 11.54 14.73
CA GLN A 29 -16.18 11.48 15.87
C GLN A 29 -15.45 12.81 16.07
N THR A 30 -15.20 13.17 17.33
CA THR A 30 -14.39 14.34 17.65
C THR A 30 -12.92 14.04 17.43
N ILE A 31 -12.31 14.71 16.44
CA ILE A 31 -10.87 14.59 16.16
C ILE A 31 -10.08 15.22 17.31
N LYS A 32 -9.16 14.47 17.90
CA LYS A 32 -8.23 14.94 18.93
C LYS A 32 -7.02 15.64 18.32
N ASN A 33 -6.42 14.99 17.33
CA ASN A 33 -5.26 15.54 16.63
C ASN A 33 -5.35 15.23 15.14
N LEU A 34 -4.89 16.17 14.33
CA LEU A 34 -4.59 16.01 12.91
C LEU A 34 -3.27 16.76 12.65
N THR A 35 -2.19 16.03 12.50
CA THR A 35 -0.85 16.61 12.35
C THR A 35 -0.13 16.04 11.13
N PRO A 36 0.58 16.87 10.33
CA PRO A 36 1.45 16.39 9.29
C PRO A 36 2.48 15.39 9.85
N ASP A 37 2.80 14.37 9.07
CA ASP A 37 3.82 13.39 9.39
C ASP A 37 5.03 13.55 8.46
N PRO A 38 6.06 14.32 8.83
CA PRO A 38 7.24 14.53 8.01
C PRO A 38 8.29 13.41 8.18
N SER A 39 8.02 12.40 9.02
CA SER A 39 8.98 11.31 9.28
C SER A 39 9.34 10.54 8.01
N PRO A 40 10.56 9.96 7.95
CA PRO A 40 10.94 9.08 6.86
C PRO A 40 10.02 7.87 6.72
N ALA A 41 9.85 7.40 5.49
CA ALA A 41 9.01 6.26 5.17
C ALA A 41 9.82 4.95 5.08
N ARG A 42 9.16 3.85 5.40
CA ARG A 42 9.59 2.47 5.14
C ARG A 42 8.67 1.89 4.09
N ILE A 43 9.20 1.69 2.89
CA ILE A 43 8.43 1.30 1.71
C ILE A 43 8.88 -0.08 1.26
N VAL A 44 7.97 -1.04 1.23
CA VAL A 44 8.22 -2.34 0.61
C VAL A 44 7.74 -2.31 -0.83
N LEU A 45 8.62 -2.62 -1.78
CA LEU A 45 8.24 -2.91 -3.15
C LEU A 45 8.05 -4.43 -3.25
N LEU A 46 6.80 -4.87 -3.31
CA LEU A 46 6.41 -6.27 -3.45
C LEU A 46 6.18 -6.58 -4.92
N VAL A 47 7.13 -7.27 -5.52
CA VAL A 47 7.21 -7.48 -6.97
C VAL A 47 6.84 -8.90 -7.34
N ASP A 48 5.82 -9.06 -8.17
CA ASP A 48 5.42 -10.35 -8.72
C ASP A 48 6.47 -10.86 -9.70
N ASN A 49 7.17 -11.94 -9.32
CA ASN A 49 8.12 -12.63 -10.19
C ASN A 49 7.62 -14.01 -10.63
N SER A 50 6.33 -14.25 -10.57
CA SER A 50 5.74 -15.52 -11.00
C SER A 50 5.86 -15.75 -12.51
N LEU A 51 5.87 -17.02 -12.92
CA LEU A 51 5.88 -17.42 -14.33
C LEU A 51 4.60 -17.04 -15.06
N THR A 52 3.50 -16.87 -14.36
CA THR A 52 2.19 -16.52 -14.92
C THR A 52 2.04 -15.05 -15.26
N LEU A 53 2.83 -14.20 -14.63
CA LEU A 53 2.83 -12.76 -14.92
C LEU A 53 3.33 -12.49 -16.34
N ARG A 54 2.57 -11.72 -17.11
CA ARG A 54 2.86 -11.42 -18.53
C ARG A 54 3.64 -10.11 -18.73
N ALA A 55 4.48 -9.75 -17.79
CA ALA A 55 5.42 -8.65 -17.95
C ALA A 55 6.84 -9.21 -18.16
N ASP A 56 7.63 -8.50 -18.96
CA ASP A 56 9.05 -8.77 -19.08
C ASP A 56 9.77 -8.36 -17.79
N ILE A 57 10.82 -9.09 -17.43
CA ILE A 57 11.65 -8.78 -16.25
C ILE A 57 12.16 -7.35 -16.33
N ASP A 58 12.67 -6.92 -17.47
CA ASP A 58 13.19 -5.55 -17.67
C ASP A 58 12.17 -4.47 -17.31
N LYS A 59 10.87 -4.72 -17.56
CA LYS A 59 9.80 -3.81 -17.22
C LYS A 59 9.56 -3.73 -15.71
N LEU A 60 9.65 -4.88 -15.02
CA LEU A 60 9.56 -4.96 -13.56
C LEU A 60 10.76 -4.28 -12.88
N GLU A 61 11.96 -4.59 -13.37
CA GLU A 61 13.20 -3.96 -12.89
C GLU A 61 13.17 -2.44 -13.07
N LYS A 62 12.72 -1.97 -14.25
CA LYS A 62 12.56 -0.53 -14.50
C LYS A 62 11.59 0.09 -13.51
N ALA A 63 10.39 -0.46 -13.35
CA ALA A 63 9.40 0.07 -12.43
C ALA A 63 9.93 0.11 -10.98
N THR A 64 10.61 -0.94 -10.54
CA THR A 64 11.23 -1.01 -9.20
C THR A 64 12.32 0.06 -9.03
N ARG A 65 13.14 0.27 -10.04
CA ARG A 65 14.24 1.24 -10.02
C ARG A 65 13.76 2.68 -9.95
N GLU A 66 12.63 3.03 -10.59
CA GLU A 66 12.08 4.39 -10.52
C GLU A 66 11.81 4.81 -9.08
N PHE A 67 11.33 3.92 -8.22
CA PHE A 67 11.15 4.22 -6.80
C PHE A 67 12.48 4.54 -6.10
N ALA A 68 13.57 3.88 -6.47
CA ALA A 68 14.89 4.13 -5.89
C ALA A 68 15.43 5.54 -6.20
N TYR A 69 14.95 6.17 -7.25
CA TYR A 69 15.33 7.53 -7.61
C TYR A 69 14.42 8.61 -7.00
N GLU A 70 13.21 8.24 -6.58
CA GLU A 70 12.19 9.19 -6.13
C GLU A 70 12.02 9.25 -4.60
N ILE A 71 12.65 8.33 -3.82
CA ILE A 71 12.61 8.39 -2.36
C ILE A 71 13.34 9.62 -1.83
N TYR A 72 12.83 10.15 -0.71
CA TYR A 72 13.42 11.28 -0.02
C TYR A 72 14.50 10.85 0.97
N GLU A 73 15.35 11.79 1.35
CA GLU A 73 16.38 11.55 2.37
C GLU A 73 15.78 10.97 3.66
N GLY A 74 16.36 9.85 4.11
CA GLY A 74 15.92 9.08 5.27
C GLY A 74 14.89 7.99 4.98
N ASP A 75 14.20 8.04 3.82
CA ASP A 75 13.35 6.94 3.38
C ASP A 75 14.18 5.70 3.06
N GLN A 76 13.59 4.51 3.19
CA GLN A 76 14.25 3.26 2.80
C GLN A 76 13.28 2.35 2.05
N LEU A 77 13.83 1.63 1.08
CA LEU A 77 13.15 0.60 0.32
C LEU A 77 13.61 -0.79 0.78
N LEU A 78 12.65 -1.71 0.87
CA LEU A 78 12.88 -3.15 0.92
C LEU A 78 12.28 -3.74 -0.35
N ILE A 79 13.08 -4.46 -1.14
CA ILE A 79 12.58 -5.11 -2.35
C ILE A 79 12.33 -6.57 -2.05
N VAL A 80 11.09 -7.01 -2.23
CA VAL A 80 10.65 -8.39 -2.04
C VAL A 80 10.07 -8.90 -3.35
N GLY A 81 10.66 -9.95 -3.89
CA GLY A 81 10.08 -10.73 -4.99
C GLY A 81 9.15 -11.80 -4.42
N TYR A 82 8.06 -12.08 -5.09
CA TYR A 82 7.19 -13.18 -4.65
C TYR A 82 6.70 -14.04 -5.82
N ASP A 83 6.70 -15.33 -5.56
CA ASP A 83 6.01 -16.37 -6.30
C ASP A 83 5.28 -17.29 -5.30
N GLU A 84 5.67 -18.55 -5.13
CA GLU A 84 5.16 -19.44 -4.08
C GLU A 84 5.69 -19.06 -2.68
N GLU A 85 6.79 -18.31 -2.64
CA GLU A 85 7.40 -17.77 -1.43
C GLU A 85 7.78 -16.30 -1.63
N ALA A 86 7.85 -15.54 -0.54
CA ALA A 86 8.35 -14.17 -0.55
C ALA A 86 9.85 -14.17 -0.20
N GLU A 87 10.67 -13.62 -1.09
CA GLU A 87 12.13 -13.55 -0.93
C GLU A 87 12.64 -12.11 -0.96
N ILE A 88 13.54 -11.77 -0.04
CA ILE A 88 14.19 -10.46 -0.03
C ILE A 88 15.18 -10.41 -1.21
N VAL A 89 14.95 -9.50 -2.15
CA VAL A 89 15.82 -9.19 -3.28
C VAL A 89 16.86 -8.15 -2.88
N ALA A 90 16.44 -7.09 -2.18
CA ALA A 90 17.33 -6.10 -1.56
C ALA A 90 16.78 -5.72 -0.19
N ASP A 91 17.63 -5.83 0.83
CA ASP A 91 17.26 -5.41 2.19
C ASP A 91 17.18 -3.89 2.30
N TRP A 92 16.63 -3.38 3.41
CA TRP A 92 16.39 -1.97 3.64
C TRP A 92 17.57 -1.09 3.21
N THR A 93 17.35 -0.27 2.22
CA THR A 93 18.36 0.60 1.62
C THR A 93 17.75 1.85 0.99
N ASP A 94 18.53 2.92 0.93
CA ASP A 94 18.25 4.14 0.16
C ASP A 94 19.14 4.23 -1.11
N SER A 95 19.97 3.21 -1.33
CA SER A 95 20.95 3.18 -2.43
C SER A 95 20.36 2.61 -3.71
N ALA A 96 20.07 3.46 -4.68
CA ALA A 96 19.65 3.03 -6.02
C ALA A 96 20.66 2.04 -6.66
N LYS A 97 21.97 2.26 -6.44
CA LYS A 97 23.01 1.35 -6.94
C LYS A 97 22.94 -0.05 -6.33
N SER A 98 22.61 -0.15 -5.04
CA SER A 98 22.43 -1.43 -4.36
C SER A 98 21.19 -2.17 -4.89
N ILE A 99 20.10 -1.45 -5.12
CA ILE A 99 18.87 -1.98 -5.70
C ILE A 99 19.13 -2.49 -7.13
N GLU A 100 19.76 -1.69 -7.98
CA GLU A 100 20.13 -2.09 -9.34
C GLU A 100 21.01 -3.36 -9.37
N ALA A 101 21.96 -3.45 -8.44
CA ALA A 101 22.84 -4.63 -8.34
C ALA A 101 22.04 -5.89 -7.94
N ALA A 102 21.11 -5.76 -6.99
CA ALA A 102 20.27 -6.84 -6.52
C ALA A 102 19.28 -7.32 -7.62
N LEU A 103 18.70 -6.40 -8.38
CA LEU A 103 17.76 -6.72 -9.46
C LEU A 103 18.39 -7.54 -10.59
N LYS A 104 19.70 -7.47 -10.81
CA LYS A 104 20.40 -8.32 -11.81
C LYS A 104 20.19 -9.83 -11.56
N GLY A 105 19.93 -10.22 -10.33
CA GLY A 105 19.60 -11.59 -9.93
C GLY A 105 18.11 -11.94 -10.04
N PHE A 106 17.25 -10.97 -10.31
CA PHE A 106 15.81 -11.15 -10.34
C PHE A 106 15.39 -12.09 -11.47
N ARG A 107 14.59 -13.10 -11.19
CA ARG A 107 14.17 -14.13 -12.15
C ARG A 107 12.73 -14.52 -11.88
N LYS A 108 12.03 -14.89 -12.96
CA LYS A 108 10.67 -15.43 -12.88
C LYS A 108 10.69 -16.92 -12.51
N LYS A 109 9.84 -17.29 -11.55
CA LYS A 109 9.65 -18.68 -11.11
C LYS A 109 8.25 -18.86 -10.50
N GLY A 110 7.84 -20.09 -10.25
CA GLY A 110 6.66 -20.45 -9.46
C GLY A 110 5.31 -19.87 -9.88
N GLN A 111 4.37 -19.91 -8.95
CA GLN A 111 3.00 -19.39 -9.04
C GLN A 111 2.84 -18.20 -8.10
N PRO A 112 1.93 -17.23 -8.36
CA PRO A 112 1.79 -16.05 -7.52
C PRO A 112 0.97 -16.35 -6.25
N HIS A 113 1.59 -16.38 -5.08
CA HIS A 113 0.96 -16.44 -3.77
C HIS A 113 0.91 -15.04 -3.16
N LEU A 114 0.14 -14.14 -3.77
CA LEU A 114 0.08 -12.72 -3.40
C LEU A 114 -0.34 -12.50 -1.94
N PHE A 115 -1.36 -13.24 -1.48
CA PHE A 115 -1.90 -13.00 -0.13
C PHE A 115 -0.96 -13.53 0.95
N ASP A 116 -0.27 -14.64 0.70
CA ASP A 116 0.77 -15.13 1.60
C ASP A 116 1.96 -14.17 1.64
N ALA A 117 2.36 -13.60 0.50
CA ALA A 117 3.42 -12.61 0.42
C ALA A 117 3.07 -11.31 1.15
N LEU A 118 1.84 -10.81 1.01
CA LEU A 118 1.37 -9.64 1.76
C LEU A 118 1.41 -9.90 3.27
N SER A 119 0.89 -11.05 3.72
CA SER A 119 0.90 -11.43 5.14
C SER A 119 2.33 -11.53 5.70
N ALA A 120 3.24 -12.18 4.96
CA ALA A 120 4.65 -12.31 5.33
C ALA A 120 5.34 -10.94 5.45
N VAL A 121 5.12 -10.03 4.49
CA VAL A 121 5.67 -8.66 4.53
C VAL A 121 5.13 -7.89 5.71
N VAL A 122 3.83 -7.98 5.99
CA VAL A 122 3.23 -7.33 7.16
C VAL A 122 3.86 -7.86 8.44
N GLU A 123 3.90 -9.16 8.62
CA GLU A 123 4.35 -9.80 9.86
C GLU A 123 5.85 -9.61 10.11
N GLN A 124 6.67 -9.89 9.09
CA GLN A 124 8.12 -10.01 9.25
C GLN A 124 8.87 -8.70 9.02
N ALA A 125 8.38 -7.85 8.10
CA ALA A 125 9.09 -6.63 7.72
C ALA A 125 8.49 -5.34 8.31
N LEU A 126 7.15 -5.22 8.36
CA LEU A 126 6.52 -3.95 8.70
C LEU A 126 5.95 -3.87 10.12
N SER A 127 5.43 -4.97 10.70
CA SER A 127 4.95 -4.96 12.09
C SER A 127 6.03 -4.60 13.11
N PRO A 128 7.29 -5.05 12.98
CA PRO A 128 8.38 -4.62 13.87
C PRO A 128 8.67 -3.12 13.81
N LEU A 129 8.25 -2.45 12.75
CA LEU A 129 8.41 -1.00 12.53
C LEU A 129 7.15 -0.21 12.91
N ALA A 130 6.32 -0.74 13.83
CA ALA A 130 5.13 -0.05 14.32
C ALA A 130 5.49 1.35 14.87
N GLY A 131 4.67 2.36 14.52
CA GLY A 131 4.94 3.76 14.85
C GLY A 131 5.75 4.52 13.80
N GLN A 132 6.35 3.84 12.83
CA GLN A 132 6.96 4.47 11.65
C GLN A 132 5.94 4.58 10.51
N LYS A 133 6.23 5.46 9.54
CA LYS A 133 5.45 5.59 8.30
C LYS A 133 5.75 4.40 7.39
N ARG A 134 4.73 3.60 7.09
CA ARG A 134 4.87 2.33 6.37
C ARG A 134 3.94 2.27 5.17
N ALA A 135 4.47 1.76 4.05
CA ALA A 135 3.71 1.53 2.84
C ALA A 135 4.18 0.27 2.11
N ILE A 136 3.29 -0.33 1.34
CA ILE A 136 3.62 -1.37 0.36
C ILE A 136 3.25 -0.84 -1.02
N VAL A 137 4.14 -1.04 -1.98
CA VAL A 137 3.84 -0.87 -3.41
C VAL A 137 3.86 -2.25 -4.05
N VAL A 138 2.68 -2.73 -4.44
CA VAL A 138 2.53 -4.02 -5.14
C VAL A 138 2.70 -3.80 -6.63
N ILE A 139 3.68 -4.47 -7.24
CA ILE A 139 3.91 -4.47 -8.70
C ILE A 139 3.45 -5.82 -9.23
N SER A 140 2.18 -5.92 -9.70
CA SER A 140 1.52 -7.18 -10.05
C SER A 140 0.29 -6.94 -10.93
N ASP A 141 -0.26 -8.02 -11.51
CA ASP A 141 -1.59 -8.02 -12.12
C ASP A 141 -2.72 -8.30 -11.09
N GLY A 142 -2.36 -8.60 -9.84
CA GLY A 142 -3.29 -8.92 -8.75
C GLY A 142 -3.77 -10.37 -8.73
N LEU A 143 -3.18 -11.24 -9.55
CA LEU A 143 -3.51 -12.66 -9.54
C LEU A 143 -2.94 -13.34 -8.27
N ASP A 144 -3.78 -14.14 -7.64
CA ASP A 144 -3.38 -15.08 -6.59
C ASP A 144 -3.66 -16.52 -7.01
N ARG A 145 -2.73 -17.42 -6.77
CA ARG A 145 -2.91 -18.85 -7.06
C ARG A 145 -2.21 -19.70 -6.03
N GLY A 146 -2.95 -20.09 -5.01
CA GLY A 146 -2.50 -21.08 -4.06
C GLY A 146 -2.09 -20.56 -2.70
N SER A 147 -2.23 -19.27 -2.42
CA SER A 147 -2.08 -18.76 -1.05
C SER A 147 -2.93 -19.52 -0.06
N LYS A 148 -2.37 -19.78 1.11
CA LYS A 148 -3.08 -20.32 2.28
C LYS A 148 -3.83 -19.21 3.01
N THR A 149 -3.29 -18.00 2.98
CA THR A 149 -3.92 -16.79 3.50
C THR A 149 -5.07 -16.37 2.58
N THR A 150 -6.23 -16.01 3.15
CA THR A 150 -7.34 -15.46 2.37
C THR A 150 -7.13 -13.98 2.10
N PHE A 151 -7.77 -13.44 1.06
CA PHE A 151 -7.76 -12.02 0.75
C PHE A 151 -8.22 -11.16 1.94
N GLU A 152 -9.30 -11.56 2.59
CA GLU A 152 -9.90 -10.85 3.73
C GLU A 152 -8.93 -10.79 4.91
N LYS A 153 -8.19 -11.89 5.16
CA LYS A 153 -7.18 -11.93 6.22
C LYS A 153 -6.03 -10.99 5.90
N ALA A 154 -5.45 -11.06 4.69
CA ALA A 154 -4.37 -10.18 4.28
C ALA A 154 -4.76 -8.70 4.35
N LEU A 155 -5.97 -8.35 3.88
CA LEU A 155 -6.49 -6.98 3.97
C LEU A 155 -6.70 -6.54 5.42
N SER A 156 -7.24 -7.42 6.27
CA SER A 156 -7.42 -7.15 7.71
C SER A 156 -6.10 -6.87 8.41
N GLU A 157 -5.04 -7.65 8.11
CA GLU A 157 -3.69 -7.44 8.65
C GLU A 157 -3.11 -6.08 8.25
N LEU A 158 -3.26 -5.68 6.98
CA LEU A 158 -2.86 -4.36 6.49
C LEU A 158 -3.59 -3.23 7.22
N GLN A 159 -4.90 -3.34 7.39
CA GLN A 159 -5.74 -2.35 8.07
C GLN A 159 -5.45 -2.26 9.57
N THR A 160 -5.23 -3.40 10.24
CA THR A 160 -4.86 -3.46 11.66
C THR A 160 -3.53 -2.76 11.91
N ASN A 161 -2.56 -2.98 11.03
CA ASN A 161 -1.23 -2.40 11.12
C ASN A 161 -1.12 -0.99 10.54
N ASP A 162 -2.21 -0.41 10.02
CA ASP A 162 -2.24 0.94 9.45
C ASP A 162 -1.25 1.12 8.28
N ILE A 163 -1.14 0.09 7.43
CA ILE A 163 -0.25 0.05 6.27
C ILE A 163 -1.04 0.44 5.02
N THR A 164 -0.56 1.43 4.28
CA THR A 164 -1.16 1.84 3.00
C THR A 164 -0.57 1.02 1.87
N VAL A 165 -1.44 0.51 1.00
CA VAL A 165 -1.03 -0.24 -0.20
C VAL A 165 -1.28 0.59 -1.45
N TYR A 166 -0.24 0.81 -2.22
CA TYR A 166 -0.29 1.32 -3.59
C TYR A 166 -0.09 0.16 -4.55
N THR A 167 -0.58 0.27 -5.77
CA THR A 167 -0.38 -0.76 -6.79
C THR A 167 0.10 -0.15 -8.09
N VAL A 168 1.17 -0.70 -8.64
CA VAL A 168 1.60 -0.51 -10.03
C VAL A 168 1.09 -1.71 -10.81
N GLN A 169 -0.09 -1.55 -11.41
CA GLN A 169 -0.84 -2.63 -12.01
C GLN A 169 -0.30 -3.01 -13.39
N ILE A 170 -0.07 -4.29 -13.56
CA ILE A 170 0.20 -4.91 -14.87
C ILE A 170 -1.13 -5.37 -15.44
N SER A 171 -1.37 -5.12 -16.73
CA SER A 171 -2.63 -5.48 -17.38
C SER A 171 -2.95 -6.96 -17.20
N ASP A 172 -4.04 -7.25 -16.51
CA ASP A 172 -4.59 -8.61 -16.42
C ASP A 172 -5.12 -9.03 -17.79
N ARG A 173 -4.51 -10.07 -18.36
CA ARG A 173 -4.92 -10.70 -19.61
C ARG A 173 -5.61 -12.06 -19.40
N THR A 174 -5.90 -12.43 -18.17
CA THR A 174 -6.64 -13.67 -17.89
C THR A 174 -8.10 -13.49 -18.27
N ARG A 175 -8.42 -13.69 -19.55
CA ARG A 175 -9.79 -13.67 -20.05
C ARG A 175 -10.62 -14.76 -19.38
N GLY A 176 -11.18 -14.50 -18.21
CA GLY A 176 -12.35 -15.20 -17.69
C GLY A 176 -12.17 -16.61 -17.12
N ALA A 177 -10.97 -17.18 -17.05
CA ALA A 177 -10.74 -18.52 -16.48
C ALA A 177 -10.55 -18.51 -14.96
N ILE A 178 -11.32 -17.70 -14.23
CA ILE A 178 -11.16 -17.54 -12.79
C ILE A 178 -12.21 -18.40 -12.08
N ARG A 179 -11.77 -19.13 -11.06
CA ARG A 179 -12.66 -19.83 -10.12
C ARG A 179 -13.64 -18.83 -9.50
N ARG A 180 -14.91 -19.24 -9.33
CA ARG A 180 -15.99 -18.36 -8.81
C ARG A 180 -15.73 -17.80 -7.41
N ASP A 181 -14.89 -18.47 -6.63
CA ASP A 181 -14.70 -18.22 -5.19
C ASP A 181 -13.48 -17.33 -4.86
N VAL A 182 -12.72 -16.87 -5.83
CA VAL A 182 -11.55 -16.00 -5.64
C VAL A 182 -11.86 -14.63 -6.24
N PRO A 183 -11.58 -13.49 -5.56
CA PRO A 183 -11.76 -12.19 -6.18
C PRO A 183 -11.00 -12.11 -7.51
N LYS A 184 -11.59 -11.47 -8.53
CA LYS A 184 -10.89 -11.25 -9.81
C LYS A 184 -9.64 -10.40 -9.56
N PRO A 185 -8.51 -10.61 -10.28
CA PRO A 185 -7.27 -9.85 -10.08
C PRO A 185 -7.48 -8.34 -10.01
N LYS A 186 -8.26 -7.77 -10.93
CA LYS A 186 -8.62 -6.36 -10.90
C LYS A 186 -9.34 -5.95 -9.60
N GLN A 187 -10.25 -6.79 -9.09
CA GLN A 187 -10.97 -6.53 -7.84
C GLN A 187 -10.05 -6.64 -6.62
N VAL A 188 -9.04 -7.54 -6.66
CA VAL A 188 -8.01 -7.64 -5.63
C VAL A 188 -7.26 -6.32 -5.53
N VAL A 189 -6.75 -5.81 -6.67
CA VAL A 189 -6.04 -4.53 -6.74
C VAL A 189 -6.91 -3.38 -6.23
N GLU A 190 -8.13 -3.24 -6.74
CA GLU A 190 -9.06 -2.18 -6.35
C GLU A 190 -9.34 -2.22 -4.83
N LYS A 191 -9.70 -3.40 -4.30
CA LYS A 191 -10.02 -3.55 -2.87
C LYS A 191 -8.83 -3.35 -1.94
N LEU A 192 -7.60 -3.71 -2.34
CA LEU A 192 -6.39 -3.43 -1.56
C LEU A 192 -6.18 -1.94 -1.38
N VAL A 193 -6.25 -1.17 -2.47
CA VAL A 193 -6.00 0.28 -2.41
C VAL A 193 -7.15 1.03 -1.75
N GLU A 194 -8.40 0.70 -2.08
CA GLU A 194 -9.59 1.28 -1.42
C GLU A 194 -9.63 0.97 0.07
N GLY A 195 -9.30 -0.28 0.43
CA GLY A 195 -9.31 -0.75 1.82
C GLY A 195 -8.24 -0.10 2.69
N THR A 196 -7.13 0.35 2.11
CA THR A 196 -5.97 0.90 2.82
C THR A 196 -5.70 2.39 2.57
N GLY A 197 -6.44 3.01 1.65
CA GLY A 197 -6.31 4.44 1.30
C GLY A 197 -5.21 4.75 0.29
N GLY A 198 -4.75 3.77 -0.49
CA GLY A 198 -3.74 3.94 -1.53
C GLY A 198 -4.27 4.37 -2.90
N LEU A 199 -3.49 4.13 -3.95
CA LEU A 199 -3.80 4.43 -5.35
C LEU A 199 -3.33 3.30 -6.27
N VAL A 200 -3.96 3.21 -7.45
CA VAL A 200 -3.56 2.33 -8.55
C VAL A 200 -2.93 3.16 -9.66
N PHE A 201 -1.80 2.69 -10.17
CA PHE A 201 -1.11 3.23 -11.34
C PHE A 201 -0.91 2.12 -12.38
N SER A 202 -0.80 2.47 -13.64
CA SER A 202 -0.36 1.54 -14.68
C SER A 202 1.15 1.30 -14.59
N ILE A 203 1.61 0.10 -14.92
CA ILE A 203 3.07 -0.18 -15.07
C ILE A 203 3.70 0.70 -16.17
N ASP A 204 2.93 1.17 -17.13
CA ASP A 204 3.40 2.08 -18.18
C ASP A 204 3.64 3.50 -17.66
N GLU A 205 3.12 3.83 -16.46
CA GLU A 205 3.25 5.10 -15.75
C GLU A 205 4.17 4.96 -14.51
N ALA A 206 5.16 4.06 -14.56
CA ALA A 206 5.99 3.74 -13.39
C ALA A 206 6.73 4.94 -12.80
N VAL A 207 7.19 5.89 -13.63
CA VAL A 207 7.83 7.14 -13.17
C VAL A 207 6.83 7.98 -12.38
N GLU A 208 5.64 8.22 -12.94
CA GLU A 208 4.57 8.98 -12.29
C GLU A 208 4.11 8.29 -11.00
N ALA A 209 4.02 6.96 -11.00
CA ALA A 209 3.70 6.18 -9.83
C ALA A 209 4.73 6.40 -8.71
N ALA A 210 6.03 6.29 -9.00
CA ALA A 210 7.09 6.49 -8.04
C ALA A 210 7.07 7.92 -7.46
N GLN A 211 7.00 8.94 -8.33
CA GLN A 211 6.90 10.34 -7.92
C GLN A 211 5.67 10.60 -7.06
N SER A 212 4.50 10.14 -7.50
CA SER A 212 3.25 10.38 -6.79
C SER A 212 3.23 9.72 -5.41
N VAL A 213 3.71 8.48 -5.30
CA VAL A 213 3.74 7.75 -4.02
C VAL A 213 4.76 8.36 -3.07
N CYS A 214 5.99 8.62 -3.51
CA CYS A 214 7.03 9.21 -2.66
C CYS A 214 6.66 10.63 -2.20
N ASP A 215 6.13 11.46 -3.11
CA ASP A 215 5.62 12.79 -2.78
C ASP A 215 4.47 12.75 -1.78
N GLU A 216 3.55 11.80 -1.94
CA GLU A 216 2.41 11.64 -1.05
C GLU A 216 2.85 11.23 0.35
N LEU A 217 3.75 10.26 0.45
CA LEU A 217 4.32 9.84 1.72
C LEU A 217 5.07 10.98 2.41
N ARG A 218 5.78 11.83 1.67
CA ARG A 218 6.57 12.92 2.21
C ARG A 218 5.77 14.17 2.55
N LYS A 219 4.85 14.58 1.68
CA LYS A 219 4.21 15.89 1.71
C LYS A 219 2.76 15.88 2.21
N ASN A 220 2.05 14.75 2.02
CA ASN A 220 0.61 14.69 2.22
C ASN A 220 0.17 13.71 3.30
N ARG A 221 1.11 13.13 4.05
CA ARG A 221 0.80 12.19 5.11
C ARG A 221 0.51 12.92 6.41
N TYR A 222 -0.59 12.53 7.07
CA TYR A 222 -1.00 13.04 8.37
C TYR A 222 -1.29 11.89 9.33
N VAL A 223 -1.10 12.16 10.61
CA VAL A 223 -1.57 11.31 11.71
C VAL A 223 -2.86 11.91 12.27
N LEU A 224 -3.93 11.14 12.21
CA LEU A 224 -5.24 11.48 12.75
C LEU A 224 -5.54 10.63 13.96
N SER A 225 -5.96 11.25 15.07
CA SER A 225 -6.40 10.55 16.27
C SER A 225 -7.75 11.03 16.76
N TYR A 226 -8.58 10.10 17.21
CA TYR A 226 -9.85 10.33 17.89
C TYR A 226 -10.09 9.23 18.93
N VAL A 227 -11.02 9.43 19.83
CA VAL A 227 -11.49 8.38 20.76
C VAL A 227 -12.85 7.91 20.26
N PRO A 228 -13.00 6.63 19.87
CA PRO A 228 -14.29 6.15 19.41
C PRO A 228 -15.38 6.31 20.48
N SER A 229 -16.54 6.79 20.08
CA SER A 229 -17.72 6.91 20.97
C SER A 229 -18.31 5.57 21.35
N SER A 230 -18.09 4.54 20.53
CA SER A 230 -18.50 3.15 20.76
C SER A 230 -17.50 2.20 20.09
N VAL A 231 -17.15 1.14 20.79
CA VAL A 231 -16.30 0.05 20.26
C VAL A 231 -17.06 -1.25 20.45
N PRO A 232 -17.77 -1.74 19.43
CA PRO A 232 -18.44 -3.03 19.53
C PRO A 232 -17.40 -4.14 19.70
N TYR A 233 -17.67 -5.05 20.64
CA TYR A 233 -16.75 -6.16 20.92
C TYR A 233 -16.72 -7.16 19.76
N GLY A 234 -15.53 -7.47 19.27
CA GLY A 234 -15.33 -8.49 18.22
C GLY A 234 -15.83 -8.10 16.82
N GLU A 235 -16.26 -6.86 16.60
CA GLU A 235 -16.76 -6.40 15.30
C GLU A 235 -15.79 -5.40 14.65
N ALA A 236 -15.67 -5.50 13.31
CA ALA A 236 -14.97 -4.51 12.53
C ALA A 236 -15.77 -3.20 12.44
N ARG A 237 -15.07 -2.06 12.47
CA ARG A 237 -15.68 -0.73 12.36
C ARG A 237 -15.41 -0.11 11.00
N ARG A 238 -16.44 0.43 10.36
CA ARG A 238 -16.30 1.16 9.09
C ARG A 238 -15.80 2.57 9.37
N LEU A 239 -14.75 2.97 8.67
CA LEU A 239 -14.14 4.29 8.79
C LEU A 239 -14.34 5.09 7.51
N LEU A 240 -14.67 6.38 7.67
CA LEU A 240 -14.76 7.34 6.58
C LEU A 240 -14.18 8.67 7.06
N ALA A 241 -13.19 9.19 6.34
CA ALA A 241 -12.68 10.54 6.55
C ALA A 241 -13.07 11.42 5.36
N VAL A 242 -13.60 12.62 5.65
CA VAL A 242 -14.10 13.56 4.65
C VAL A 242 -13.47 14.93 4.90
N GLY A 243 -12.97 15.56 3.83
CA GLY A 243 -12.47 16.94 3.88
C GLY A 243 -13.53 17.94 3.46
N ASP A 244 -13.35 19.19 3.88
CA ASP A 244 -14.10 20.33 3.34
C ASP A 244 -13.87 20.46 1.83
N GLN A 245 -14.67 21.31 1.19
CA GLN A 245 -14.51 21.58 -0.25
C GLN A 245 -13.07 21.97 -0.60
N GLY A 246 -12.51 21.33 -1.60
CA GLY A 246 -11.12 21.53 -2.03
C GLY A 246 -10.09 20.73 -1.21
N ILE A 247 -10.54 19.77 -0.38
CA ILE A 247 -9.66 18.88 0.37
C ILE A 247 -10.05 17.43 0.09
N THR A 248 -9.15 16.69 -0.52
CA THR A 248 -9.28 15.25 -0.73
C THR A 248 -8.60 14.48 0.39
N ILE A 249 -9.32 13.51 1.00
CA ILE A 249 -8.78 12.66 2.06
C ILE A 249 -8.92 11.19 1.66
N ARG A 250 -7.88 10.41 1.93
CA ARG A 250 -7.91 8.95 1.83
C ARG A 250 -7.37 8.32 3.11
N SER A 251 -7.99 7.24 3.51
CA SER A 251 -7.62 6.47 4.71
C SER A 251 -8.03 5.02 4.52
N LYS A 252 -7.62 4.16 5.44
CA LYS A 252 -8.20 2.81 5.51
C LYS A 252 -9.72 2.91 5.70
N SER A 253 -10.45 2.00 5.07
CA SER A 253 -11.92 1.98 5.10
C SER A 253 -12.51 1.24 6.30
N MET A 254 -11.67 0.44 6.98
CA MET A 254 -12.09 -0.35 8.15
C MET A 254 -11.03 -0.38 9.24
N GLN A 255 -11.49 -0.49 10.47
CA GLN A 255 -10.71 -0.92 11.61
C GLN A 255 -11.17 -2.32 11.98
N PRO A 256 -10.36 -3.37 11.74
CA PRO A 256 -10.66 -4.72 12.18
C PRO A 256 -10.83 -4.79 13.71
N PRO A 257 -11.51 -5.83 14.24
CA PRO A 257 -11.61 -6.03 15.67
C PRO A 257 -10.22 -6.26 16.27
N ASN A 258 -10.04 -5.78 17.49
CA ASN A 258 -8.83 -6.05 18.28
C ASN A 258 -8.85 -7.46 18.85
#